data_ec0568dce1c3d856c7f11eb5abd7d9a4
#
_entry.id   ec0568dce1c3d856c7f11eb5abd7d9a4
#
_cell.length_a   1.000
_cell.length_b   1.000
_cell.length_c   1.000
_cell.angle_alpha   90.00
_cell.angle_beta   90.00
_cell.angle_gamma   90.00
#
_symmetry.space_group_name_H-M   'P 1'
#
loop_
_entity.id
_entity.type
_entity.pdbx_description
1 polymer ?
#
loop_
_entity_poly.entity_id
_entity_poly.type
_entity_poly.pdbx_seq_one_letter_code
_entity_poly.pdbx_strand_id
1 'polypeptide(L)'
;MSGYAATPQRLVRDVDALVAAFMSDAPLDEIIPIVDRIATAVDHWDHIPDRAITELRAAIDLMCEGKACATISALLAARSELTTPPR
;
A
#
# COMPACT_ATOMS: atom_id res chain seq x y z
N MET A 1 -2.73 25.89 -3.35
CA MET A 1 -3.18 24.71 -3.60
C MET A 1 -2.53 23.62 -2.85
N SER A 2 -3.17 22.81 -2.39
CA SER A 2 -2.58 21.84 -1.67
C SER A 2 -2.10 20.84 -2.55
N GLY A 3 -1.02 20.64 -2.50
CA GLY A 3 -0.47 19.77 -3.33
C GLY A 3 -0.85 18.36 -3.13
N TYR A 4 -0.94 17.92 -1.98
CA TYR A 4 -1.06 16.50 -1.73
C TYR A 4 -2.38 16.17 -1.07
N ALA A 5 -3.25 15.56 -1.82
CA ALA A 5 -4.50 15.06 -1.28
C ALA A 5 -4.43 13.55 -1.24
N ALA A 6 -4.37 13.00 -0.05
CA ALA A 6 -4.38 11.56 0.08
C ALA A 6 -5.81 11.08 -0.06
N THR A 7 -6.15 10.51 -1.19
CA THR A 7 -7.47 9.94 -1.42
C THR A 7 -7.37 8.42 -1.43
N PRO A 8 -8.46 7.72 -1.15
CA PRO A 8 -8.46 6.26 -1.25
C PRO A 8 -7.98 5.75 -2.60
N GLN A 9 -8.39 6.44 -3.66
CA GLN A 9 -8.00 6.06 -5.02
C GLN A 9 -6.50 6.18 -5.22
N ARG A 10 -5.90 7.21 -4.65
CA ARG A 10 -4.46 7.40 -4.77
C ARG A 10 -3.69 6.32 -4.04
N LEU A 11 -4.16 5.96 -2.86
CA LEU A 11 -3.55 4.87 -2.10
C LEU A 11 -3.70 3.55 -2.84
N VAL A 12 -4.87 3.29 -3.44
CA VAL A 12 -5.08 2.09 -4.25
C VAL A 12 -4.08 2.04 -5.41
N ARG A 13 -3.85 3.18 -6.06
CA ARG A 13 -2.86 3.24 -7.15
C ARG A 13 -1.47 2.91 -6.67
N ASP A 14 -1.09 3.41 -5.50
CA ASP A 14 0.23 3.11 -4.95
C ASP A 14 0.34 1.63 -4.57
N VAL A 15 -0.72 1.06 -4.02
CA VAL A 15 -0.75 -0.38 -3.71
C VAL A 15 -0.63 -1.20 -4.99
N ASP A 16 -1.37 -0.83 -6.04
CA ASP A 16 -1.28 -1.54 -7.32
C ASP A 16 0.10 -1.41 -7.93
N ALA A 17 0.72 -0.23 -7.82
CA ALA A 17 2.06 -0.02 -8.34
C ALA A 17 3.07 -0.90 -7.60
N LEU A 18 2.91 -1.03 -6.29
CA LEU A 18 3.80 -1.88 -5.49
C LEU A 18 3.64 -3.36 -5.85
N VAL A 19 2.39 -3.82 -6.01
CA VAL A 19 2.14 -5.20 -6.43
C VAL A 19 2.77 -5.46 -7.81
N ALA A 20 2.57 -4.54 -8.75
CA ALA A 20 3.14 -4.69 -10.09
C ALA A 20 4.67 -4.71 -10.04
N ALA A 21 5.28 -3.89 -9.19
CA ALA A 21 6.72 -3.87 -9.04
C ALA A 21 7.24 -5.21 -8.53
N PHE A 22 6.57 -5.80 -7.55
CA PHE A 22 6.96 -7.11 -7.05
C PHE A 22 6.79 -8.19 -8.12
N MET A 23 5.72 -8.14 -8.88
CA MET A 23 5.44 -9.15 -9.90
C MET A 23 6.40 -9.06 -11.09
N SER A 24 6.99 -7.88 -11.34
CA SER A 24 7.95 -7.71 -12.41
C SER A 24 9.39 -7.72 -11.95
N ASP A 25 9.63 -8.11 -10.70
CA ASP A 25 10.98 -8.15 -10.12
C ASP A 25 11.70 -6.81 -10.20
N ALA A 26 10.98 -5.74 -9.92
CA ALA A 26 11.57 -4.41 -9.94
C ALA A 26 12.67 -4.28 -8.88
N PRO A 27 13.71 -3.51 -9.14
CA PRO A 27 14.77 -3.30 -8.15
C PRO A 27 14.25 -2.52 -6.95
N LEU A 28 14.94 -2.66 -5.82
CA LEU A 28 14.56 -1.97 -4.60
C LEU A 28 14.49 -0.45 -4.78
N ASP A 29 15.33 0.11 -5.65
CA ASP A 29 15.33 1.54 -5.92
C ASP A 29 13.98 2.03 -6.45
N GLU A 30 13.24 1.18 -7.14
CA GLU A 30 11.90 1.52 -7.63
C GLU A 30 10.83 1.24 -6.59
N ILE A 31 11.06 0.26 -5.73
CA ILE A 31 10.08 -0.18 -4.73
C ILE A 31 10.05 0.78 -3.54
N ILE A 32 11.21 1.22 -3.07
CA ILE A 32 11.32 2.06 -1.87
C ILE A 32 10.47 3.33 -1.96
N PRO A 33 10.49 4.11 -3.05
CA PRO A 33 9.65 5.31 -3.13
C PRO A 33 8.17 5.01 -3.03
N ILE A 34 7.73 3.88 -3.58
CA ILE A 34 6.32 3.48 -3.51
C ILE A 34 5.94 3.15 -2.07
N VAL A 35 6.79 2.39 -1.39
CA VAL A 35 6.57 2.03 0.01
C VAL A 35 6.54 3.29 0.88
N ASP A 36 7.42 4.24 0.63
CA ASP A 36 7.44 5.49 1.38
C ASP A 36 6.14 6.26 1.22
N ARG A 37 5.58 6.31 0.01
CA ARG A 37 4.30 6.98 -0.20
C ARG A 37 3.18 6.30 0.55
N ILE A 38 3.16 4.97 0.54
CA ILE A 38 2.14 4.22 1.25
C ILE A 38 2.28 4.43 2.76
N ALA A 39 3.48 4.34 3.28
CA ALA A 39 3.72 4.53 4.71
C ALA A 39 3.34 5.94 5.16
N THR A 40 3.66 6.94 4.36
CA THR A 40 3.29 8.32 4.66
C THR A 40 1.78 8.49 4.68
N ALA A 41 1.08 7.90 3.73
CA ALA A 41 -0.38 7.97 3.68
C ALA A 41 -1.00 7.30 4.91
N VAL A 42 -0.48 6.15 5.30
CA VAL A 42 -0.98 5.42 6.47
C VAL A 42 -0.79 6.24 7.74
N ASP A 43 0.34 6.92 7.86
CA ASP A 43 0.64 7.69 9.07
C ASP A 43 -0.15 8.99 9.17
N HIS A 44 -0.51 9.60 8.03
CA HIS A 44 -1.07 10.95 8.04
C HIS A 44 -2.53 11.03 7.62
N TRP A 45 -3.13 9.93 7.27
CA TRP A 45 -4.48 9.97 6.74
C TRP A 45 -5.48 9.32 7.68
N ASP A 46 -6.48 10.09 8.10
CA ASP A 46 -7.45 9.63 9.10
C ASP A 46 -8.61 8.85 8.51
N HIS A 47 -8.75 8.84 7.20
CA HIS A 47 -9.92 8.23 6.57
C HIS A 47 -9.66 6.83 6.03
N ILE A 48 -8.53 6.23 6.36
CA ILE A 48 -8.22 4.87 5.92
C ILE A 48 -8.90 3.89 6.87
N PRO A 49 -9.63 2.90 6.36
CA PRO A 49 -10.21 1.87 7.24
C PRO A 49 -9.12 1.16 8.06
N ASP A 50 -9.42 0.87 9.31
CA ASP A 50 -8.45 0.22 10.20
C ASP A 50 -7.93 -1.08 9.63
N ARG A 51 -8.79 -1.85 8.97
CA ARG A 51 -8.36 -3.12 8.36
C ARG A 51 -7.34 -2.88 7.26
N ALA A 52 -7.54 -1.85 6.44
CA ALA A 52 -6.58 -1.51 5.40
C ALA A 52 -5.24 -1.10 6.02
N ILE A 53 -5.27 -0.31 7.08
CA ILE A 53 -4.05 0.08 7.78
C ILE A 53 -3.30 -1.14 8.30
N THR A 54 -4.02 -2.06 8.93
CA THR A 54 -3.42 -3.28 9.47
C THR A 54 -2.76 -4.10 8.37
N GLU A 55 -3.45 -4.28 7.24
CA GLU A 55 -2.91 -5.05 6.13
C GLU A 55 -1.71 -4.35 5.49
N LEU A 56 -1.76 -3.02 5.36
CA LEU A 56 -0.63 -2.29 4.78
C LEU A 56 0.61 -2.37 5.67
N ARG A 57 0.43 -2.26 6.98
CA ARG A 57 1.56 -2.40 7.91
C ARG A 57 2.12 -3.81 7.89
N ALA A 58 1.25 -4.81 7.83
CA ALA A 58 1.68 -6.19 7.71
C ALA A 58 2.46 -6.42 6.42
N ALA A 59 1.99 -5.82 5.31
CA ALA A 59 2.68 -5.94 4.03
C ALA A 59 4.09 -5.36 4.09
N ILE A 60 4.24 -4.19 4.73
CA ILE A 60 5.55 -3.56 4.86
C ILE A 60 6.47 -4.45 5.71
N ASP A 61 5.97 -5.00 6.81
CA ASP A 61 6.76 -5.89 7.65
C ASP A 61 7.20 -7.14 6.90
N LEU A 62 6.29 -7.74 6.14
CA LEU A 62 6.60 -8.94 5.35
C LEU A 62 7.63 -8.63 4.27
N MET A 63 7.54 -7.46 3.67
CA MET A 63 8.53 -7.02 2.70
C MET A 63 9.91 -6.92 3.33
N CYS A 64 9.99 -6.38 4.53
CA CYS A 64 11.25 -6.26 5.25
C CYS A 64 11.82 -7.63 5.61
N GLU A 65 10.95 -8.64 5.74
CA GLU A 65 11.38 -10.01 6.02
C GLU A 65 11.73 -10.79 4.75
N GLY A 66 11.56 -10.18 3.59
CA GLY A 66 11.87 -10.85 2.33
C GLY A 66 10.79 -11.81 1.85
N LYS A 67 9.57 -11.69 2.36
CA LYS A 67 8.47 -12.60 2.00
C LYS A 67 7.59 -11.96 0.93
N ALA A 68 8.05 -12.00 -0.31
CA ALA A 68 7.38 -11.31 -1.41
C ALA A 68 5.94 -11.81 -1.63
N CYS A 69 5.73 -13.11 -1.63
CA CYS A 69 4.38 -13.64 -1.89
C CYS A 69 3.39 -13.24 -0.81
N ALA A 70 3.81 -13.31 0.45
CA ALA A 70 2.96 -12.89 1.56
C ALA A 70 2.72 -11.39 1.52
N THR A 71 3.72 -10.62 1.12
CA THR A 71 3.58 -9.18 0.97
C THR A 71 2.51 -8.85 -0.08
N ILE A 72 2.56 -9.52 -1.23
CA ILE A 72 1.58 -9.31 -2.30
C ILE A 72 0.17 -9.67 -1.79
N SER A 73 0.03 -10.77 -1.07
CA SER A 73 -1.27 -11.17 -0.53
C SER A 73 -1.83 -10.11 0.42
N ALA A 74 -0.98 -9.57 1.29
CA ALA A 74 -1.41 -8.52 2.23
C ALA A 74 -1.77 -7.24 1.48
N LEU A 75 -1.02 -6.88 0.43
CA LEU A 75 -1.33 -5.71 -0.37
C LEU A 75 -2.67 -5.85 -1.08
N LEU A 76 -2.96 -7.03 -1.61
CA LEU A 76 -4.23 -7.28 -2.27
C LEU A 76 -5.39 -7.24 -1.29
N ALA A 77 -5.19 -7.74 -0.07
CA ALA A 77 -6.18 -7.64 0.98
C ALA A 77 -6.46 -6.19 1.34
N ALA A 78 -5.41 -5.38 1.48
CA ALA A 78 -5.56 -3.96 1.76
C ALA A 78 -6.30 -3.24 0.63
N ARG A 79 -5.96 -3.56 -0.62
CA ARG A 79 -6.62 -2.98 -1.76
C ARG A 79 -8.12 -3.29 -1.76
N SER A 80 -8.46 -4.51 -1.41
CA SER A 80 -9.86 -4.92 -1.33
C SER A 80 -10.61 -4.11 -0.28
N GLU A 81 -10.00 -3.87 0.87
CA GLU A 81 -10.61 -3.04 1.91
C GLU A 81 -10.78 -1.60 1.46
N LEU A 82 -9.82 -1.08 0.71
CA LEU A 82 -9.87 0.30 0.23
C LEU A 82 -10.91 0.50 -0.86
N THR A 83 -11.20 -0.53 -1.63
CA THR A 83 -12.14 -0.42 -2.74
C THR A 83 -13.55 -0.87 -2.38
N THR A 84 -13.75 -1.43 -1.19
CA THR A 84 -15.08 -1.85 -0.76
C THR A 84 -15.95 -0.63 -0.52
N PRO A 85 -17.12 -0.53 -1.15
CA PRO A 85 -17.98 0.63 -0.94
C PRO A 85 -18.52 0.66 0.48
N PRO A 86 -18.72 1.86 1.03
CA PRO A 86 -19.31 1.98 2.36
C PRO A 86 -20.75 1.52 2.32
N ARG A 87 -21.22 1.01 3.43
CA ARG A 87 -22.60 0.58 3.57
C ARG A 87 -23.41 1.52 4.41
#